data_ec2f7b07c9c290f720435c97a45ff045
#
_entry.id   ec2f7b07c9c290f720435c97a45ff045
#
_cell.length_a   1.000
_cell.length_b   1.000
_cell.length_c   1.000
_cell.angle_alpha   90.00
_cell.angle_beta   90.00
_cell.angle_gamma   90.00
#
_symmetry.space_group_name_H-M   'P 1'
#
loop_
_entity.id
_entity.type
_entity.pdbx_description
1 polymer ?
#
loop_
_entity_poly.entity_id
_entity_poly.type
_entity_poly.pdbx_seq_one_letter_code
_entity_poly.pdbx_strand_id
1 'polypeptide(L)'
;MKKSPDVFVIAFSLIILAAILTWVLPGGAYEREQVKVGESVREIVKPGSFHTIPSKPQIGSIFTAPAHGFLKLGSIIAFIFIVGGAFNILNDTGAIAAGIGQLVQMLQKRTYLIIPIVMTVFSFFGGAFGMCEEAMPFALILVPMAISLGYDSIVGVCMSFVAAGVGFAAGFMNPFTVQIAQGIAGVPALSGLGYRLVVWAVVTAVTIAWVMAYAARIKANPQRSIMFELDQARRAELEKSAAQHQRFTWRDAMCLVILGIAIAGLIVGVTTLGWYMLELAGLFLAMGVASGLVAAMGPNRVAKSFIAGAKDIAGAALIVGFAGGIIVILENGQILDTILYGMASVTSRLGGVLAAQSMFLLQTVLNFFIPSGSTKAVLTMPLLAPLADLSGVTRQTVVLAYQLGTGFTSMIIPTSGVTVGTMALAKIPYEKWVRWHWPMQVVFAVLSLLALIWPALSGWS
;
A
#
# COMPACT_ATOMS: atom_id res chain seq x y z
N MET A 1 -13.80 -13.30 -25.31
CA MET A 1 -13.47 -13.08 -23.90
C MET A 1 -14.46 -12.04 -23.34
N LYS A 2 -15.20 -12.35 -22.26
CA LYS A 2 -16.03 -11.35 -21.58
C LYS A 2 -15.06 -10.27 -21.05
N LYS A 3 -15.30 -9.00 -21.42
CA LYS A 3 -14.55 -7.87 -20.84
C LYS A 3 -14.83 -7.86 -19.33
N SER A 4 -13.79 -7.82 -18.53
CA SER A 4 -13.94 -7.60 -17.07
C SER A 4 -14.65 -6.27 -16.85
N PRO A 5 -15.50 -6.15 -15.80
CA PRO A 5 -16.12 -4.89 -15.45
C PRO A 5 -15.05 -3.80 -15.20
N ASP A 6 -15.38 -2.57 -15.57
CA ASP A 6 -14.54 -1.41 -15.24
C ASP A 6 -14.38 -1.27 -13.72
N VAL A 7 -13.26 -0.75 -13.26
CA VAL A 7 -12.96 -0.62 -11.82
C VAL A 7 -13.97 0.29 -11.10
N PHE A 8 -14.55 1.29 -11.79
CA PHE A 8 -15.64 2.10 -11.23
C PHE A 8 -16.91 1.28 -11.00
N VAL A 9 -17.22 0.35 -11.91
CA VAL A 9 -18.36 -0.56 -11.76
C VAL A 9 -18.14 -1.46 -10.55
N ILE A 10 -16.92 -1.98 -10.37
CA ILE A 10 -16.55 -2.79 -9.21
C ILE A 10 -16.69 -1.97 -7.92
N ALA A 11 -16.09 -0.79 -7.86
CA ALA A 11 -16.15 0.07 -6.67
C ALA A 11 -17.59 0.46 -6.29
N PHE A 12 -18.41 0.83 -7.28
CA PHE A 12 -19.81 1.18 -7.04
C PHE A 12 -20.64 -0.05 -6.64
N SER A 13 -20.40 -1.21 -7.22
CA SER A 13 -21.04 -2.47 -6.79
C SER A 13 -20.71 -2.82 -5.34
N LEU A 14 -19.47 -2.55 -4.89
CA LEU A 14 -19.08 -2.73 -3.50
C LEU A 14 -19.76 -1.73 -2.54
N ILE A 15 -20.01 -0.48 -2.98
CA ILE A 15 -20.82 0.48 -2.22
C ILE A 15 -22.26 -0.05 -2.04
N ILE A 16 -22.86 -0.58 -3.11
CA ILE A 16 -24.19 -1.19 -3.05
C ILE A 16 -24.19 -2.39 -2.11
N LEU A 17 -23.20 -3.28 -2.23
CA LEU A 17 -23.06 -4.44 -1.36
C LEU A 17 -22.91 -4.01 0.11
N ALA A 18 -22.08 -3.02 0.41
CA ALA A 18 -21.92 -2.46 1.74
C ALA A 18 -23.26 -1.90 2.28
N ALA A 19 -24.01 -1.18 1.45
CA ALA A 19 -25.34 -0.67 1.83
C ALA A 19 -26.33 -1.79 2.13
N ILE A 20 -26.35 -2.87 1.36
CA ILE A 20 -27.17 -4.07 1.62
C ILE A 20 -26.76 -4.71 2.95
N LEU A 21 -25.45 -4.81 3.22
CA LEU A 21 -24.97 -5.37 4.50
C LEU A 21 -25.46 -4.56 5.70
N THR A 22 -25.60 -3.21 5.59
CA THR A 22 -26.18 -2.39 6.68
C THR A 22 -27.66 -2.64 6.94
N TRP A 23 -28.34 -3.32 6.03
CA TRP A 23 -29.75 -3.72 6.21
C TRP A 23 -29.86 -5.13 6.79
N VAL A 24 -28.97 -6.03 6.37
CA VAL A 24 -29.02 -7.44 6.79
C VAL A 24 -28.40 -7.65 8.17
N LEU A 25 -27.29 -6.93 8.46
CA LEU A 25 -26.60 -7.07 9.73
C LEU A 25 -27.22 -6.09 10.77
N PRO A 26 -27.41 -6.53 12.01
CA PRO A 26 -27.81 -5.63 13.09
C PRO A 26 -26.70 -4.60 13.35
N GLY A 27 -27.07 -3.40 13.72
CA GLY A 27 -26.13 -2.42 14.23
C GLY A 27 -25.51 -2.92 15.53
N GLY A 28 -24.25 -2.56 15.76
CA GLY A 28 -23.55 -2.91 16.98
C GLY A 28 -22.59 -1.81 17.40
N ALA A 29 -22.35 -1.71 18.69
CA ALA A 29 -21.37 -0.77 19.23
C ALA A 29 -20.62 -1.41 20.40
N TYR A 30 -19.34 -1.07 20.50
CA TYR A 30 -18.54 -1.24 21.70
C TYR A 30 -18.44 0.09 22.44
N GLU A 31 -18.39 0.05 23.77
CA GLU A 31 -17.90 1.19 24.54
C GLU A 31 -16.43 1.45 24.20
N ARG A 32 -16.05 2.69 24.20
CA ARG A 32 -14.66 3.11 23.92
C ARG A 32 -14.10 3.86 25.09
N GLU A 33 -12.80 3.67 25.35
CA GLU A 33 -12.06 4.34 26.40
C GLU A 33 -10.78 4.99 25.85
N GLN A 34 -10.37 6.09 26.46
CA GLN A 34 -9.13 6.76 26.08
C GLN A 34 -7.95 6.12 26.80
N VAL A 35 -7.00 5.60 26.05
CA VAL A 35 -5.77 5.00 26.56
C VAL A 35 -4.56 5.67 25.96
N LYS A 36 -3.55 5.94 26.78
CA LYS A 36 -2.28 6.46 26.33
C LYS A 36 -1.44 5.33 25.73
N VAL A 37 -1.18 5.43 24.42
CA VAL A 37 -0.34 4.48 23.66
C VAL A 37 0.89 5.23 23.17
N GLY A 38 2.04 5.01 23.81
CA GLY A 38 3.23 5.83 23.60
C GLY A 38 3.00 7.28 24.04
N GLU A 39 3.27 8.23 23.17
CA GLU A 39 3.04 9.67 23.42
C GLU A 39 1.64 10.15 23.01
N SER A 40 0.85 9.34 22.33
CA SER A 40 -0.47 9.71 21.84
C SER A 40 -1.59 9.10 22.68
N VAL A 41 -2.67 9.86 22.90
CA VAL A 41 -3.92 9.34 23.46
C VAL A 41 -4.77 8.77 22.33
N ARG A 42 -5.25 7.54 22.49
CA ARG A 42 -6.08 6.86 21.51
C ARG A 42 -7.36 6.34 22.16
N GLU A 43 -8.43 6.38 21.41
CA GLU A 43 -9.71 5.81 21.79
C GLU A 43 -9.74 4.33 21.37
N ILE A 44 -9.78 3.41 22.34
CA ILE A 44 -9.76 1.96 22.11
C ILE A 44 -11.09 1.33 22.51
N VAL A 45 -11.38 0.17 21.93
CA VAL A 45 -12.57 -0.63 22.23
C VAL A 45 -12.42 -1.29 23.60
N LYS A 46 -13.46 -1.18 24.45
CA LYS A 46 -13.52 -1.85 25.75
C LYS A 46 -13.99 -3.30 25.58
N PRO A 47 -13.19 -4.30 25.94
CA PRO A 47 -13.57 -5.70 25.82
C PRO A 47 -14.85 -6.03 26.61
N GLY A 48 -15.71 -6.88 26.02
CA GLY A 48 -16.95 -7.33 26.68
C GLY A 48 -18.09 -6.31 26.69
N SER A 49 -17.91 -5.10 26.16
CA SER A 49 -18.93 -4.05 26.15
C SER A 49 -19.84 -4.08 24.91
N PHE A 50 -19.71 -5.08 24.03
CA PHE A 50 -20.52 -5.16 22.83
C PHE A 50 -22.04 -5.20 23.16
N HIS A 51 -22.78 -4.34 22.51
CA HIS A 51 -24.23 -4.33 22.55
C HIS A 51 -24.80 -4.06 21.17
N THR A 52 -25.97 -4.64 20.92
CA THR A 52 -26.71 -4.39 19.68
C THR A 52 -27.40 -3.04 19.76
N ILE A 53 -27.39 -2.31 18.66
CA ILE A 53 -28.09 -1.05 18.48
C ILE A 53 -29.04 -1.15 17.28
N PRO A 54 -30.05 -0.28 17.18
CA PRO A 54 -30.92 -0.26 16.00
C PRO A 54 -30.11 -0.16 14.71
N SER A 55 -30.46 -0.99 13.73
CA SER A 55 -29.83 -0.91 12.38
C SER A 55 -30.02 0.45 11.77
N LYS A 56 -29.00 0.94 11.09
CA LYS A 56 -29.01 2.20 10.31
C LYS A 56 -28.79 1.90 8.82
N PRO A 57 -29.83 1.46 8.09
CA PRO A 57 -29.71 1.14 6.67
C PRO A 57 -29.23 2.34 5.85
N GLN A 58 -28.20 2.14 5.03
CA GLN A 58 -27.53 3.20 4.26
C GLN A 58 -27.92 3.20 2.78
N ILE A 59 -29.06 2.63 2.39
CA ILE A 59 -29.51 2.55 0.99
C ILE A 59 -29.68 3.95 0.39
N GLY A 60 -30.22 4.90 1.14
CA GLY A 60 -30.34 6.29 0.69
C GLY A 60 -29.01 7.01 0.49
N SER A 61 -27.95 6.52 1.12
CA SER A 61 -26.62 7.14 1.05
C SER A 61 -25.74 6.61 -0.10
N ILE A 62 -26.20 5.63 -0.88
CA ILE A 62 -25.42 4.99 -1.95
C ILE A 62 -24.82 6.02 -2.92
N PHE A 63 -25.61 7.01 -3.32
CA PHE A 63 -25.17 8.03 -4.29
C PHE A 63 -24.35 9.16 -3.66
N THR A 64 -24.49 9.39 -2.36
CA THR A 64 -23.70 10.41 -1.64
C THR A 64 -22.39 9.84 -1.06
N ALA A 65 -22.32 8.50 -0.90
CA ALA A 65 -21.15 7.83 -0.34
C ALA A 65 -19.83 8.14 -1.07
N PRO A 66 -19.76 8.16 -2.41
CA PRO A 66 -18.54 8.58 -3.11
C PRO A 66 -18.08 9.98 -2.70
N ALA A 67 -18.99 10.97 -2.63
CA ALA A 67 -18.64 12.33 -2.24
C ALA A 67 -18.06 12.39 -0.82
N HIS A 68 -18.67 11.70 0.14
CA HIS A 68 -18.12 11.57 1.49
C HIS A 68 -16.80 10.80 1.52
N GLY A 69 -16.63 9.81 0.62
CA GLY A 69 -15.38 9.09 0.44
C GLY A 69 -14.25 9.99 -0.06
N PHE A 70 -14.54 10.92 -0.97
CA PHE A 70 -13.58 11.96 -1.38
C PHE A 70 -13.13 12.83 -0.22
N LEU A 71 -14.04 13.25 0.65
CA LEU A 71 -13.70 14.03 1.83
C LEU A 71 -12.86 13.20 2.82
N LYS A 72 -13.23 11.94 3.02
CA LYS A 72 -12.55 11.02 3.95
C LYS A 72 -11.12 10.69 3.52
N LEU A 73 -10.90 10.48 2.22
CA LEU A 73 -9.58 10.15 1.65
C LEU A 73 -8.95 11.35 0.92
N GLY A 74 -9.36 12.56 1.26
CA GLY A 74 -8.97 13.80 0.58
C GLY A 74 -7.46 14.03 0.56
N SER A 75 -6.73 13.68 1.61
CA SER A 75 -5.27 13.80 1.68
C SER A 75 -4.57 12.88 0.66
N ILE A 76 -5.03 11.63 0.52
CA ILE A 76 -4.49 10.68 -0.48
C ILE A 76 -4.80 11.17 -1.89
N ILE A 77 -6.01 11.67 -2.12
CA ILE A 77 -6.43 12.20 -3.42
C ILE A 77 -5.59 13.43 -3.80
N ALA A 78 -5.41 14.37 -2.88
CA ALA A 78 -4.57 15.55 -3.08
C ALA A 78 -3.11 15.15 -3.36
N PHE A 79 -2.57 14.20 -2.58
CA PHE A 79 -1.23 13.66 -2.78
C PHE A 79 -1.05 13.10 -4.20
N ILE A 80 -1.98 12.24 -4.66
CA ILE A 80 -1.94 11.64 -6.00
C ILE A 80 -1.90 12.74 -7.08
N PHE A 81 -2.79 13.73 -7.03
CA PHE A 81 -2.83 14.82 -8.00
C PHE A 81 -1.55 15.65 -8.02
N ILE A 82 -1.05 16.04 -6.85
CA ILE A 82 0.14 16.88 -6.73
C ILE A 82 1.38 16.13 -7.19
N VAL A 83 1.55 14.88 -6.77
CA VAL A 83 2.69 14.04 -7.17
C VAL A 83 2.67 13.77 -8.66
N GLY A 84 1.52 13.39 -9.23
CA GLY A 84 1.42 13.15 -10.67
C GLY A 84 1.74 14.38 -11.49
N GLY A 85 1.25 15.57 -11.08
CA GLY A 85 1.59 16.84 -11.71
C GLY A 85 3.10 17.18 -11.59
N ALA A 86 3.68 17.02 -10.40
CA ALA A 86 5.09 17.30 -10.15
C ALA A 86 6.03 16.38 -10.94
N PHE A 87 5.72 15.08 -10.98
CA PHE A 87 6.50 14.13 -11.77
C PHE A 87 6.34 14.33 -13.27
N ASN A 88 5.19 14.81 -13.75
CA ASN A 88 5.05 15.17 -15.15
C ASN A 88 5.94 16.36 -15.53
N ILE A 89 6.07 17.38 -14.66
CA ILE A 89 7.04 18.46 -14.88
C ILE A 89 8.46 17.88 -15.01
N LEU A 90 8.87 17.01 -14.09
CA LEU A 90 10.19 16.37 -14.12
C LEU A 90 10.38 15.52 -15.39
N ASN A 91 9.34 14.78 -15.82
CA ASN A 91 9.36 13.99 -17.04
C ASN A 91 9.53 14.87 -18.30
N ASP A 92 8.82 16.00 -18.36
CA ASP A 92 8.89 16.96 -19.47
C ASP A 92 10.25 17.68 -19.56
N THR A 93 11.08 17.66 -18.50
CA THR A 93 12.49 18.11 -18.58
C THR A 93 13.35 17.16 -19.41
N GLY A 94 12.95 15.87 -19.54
CA GLY A 94 13.73 14.81 -20.16
C GLY A 94 14.78 14.17 -19.25
N ALA A 95 14.99 14.71 -18.04
CA ALA A 95 16.03 14.26 -17.11
C ALA A 95 15.86 12.79 -16.68
N ILE A 96 14.61 12.32 -16.49
CA ILE A 96 14.35 10.90 -16.18
C ILE A 96 14.80 10.00 -17.33
N ALA A 97 14.42 10.31 -18.56
CA ALA A 97 14.80 9.52 -19.74
C ALA A 97 16.33 9.50 -19.94
N ALA A 98 16.98 10.66 -19.80
CA ALA A 98 18.43 10.79 -19.87
C ALA A 98 19.14 10.00 -18.76
N GLY A 99 18.64 10.09 -17.51
CA GLY A 99 19.17 9.33 -16.36
C GLY A 99 19.03 7.83 -16.53
N ILE A 100 17.86 7.35 -16.99
CA ILE A 100 17.63 5.93 -17.30
C ILE A 100 18.59 5.46 -18.39
N GLY A 101 18.79 6.25 -19.45
CA GLY A 101 19.73 5.94 -20.51
C GLY A 101 21.17 5.75 -20.00
N GLN A 102 21.64 6.65 -19.14
CA GLN A 102 22.95 6.52 -18.48
C GLN A 102 23.03 5.27 -17.59
N LEU A 103 22.00 5.02 -16.77
CA LEU A 103 21.95 3.86 -15.89
C LEU A 103 22.02 2.54 -16.69
N VAL A 104 21.28 2.46 -17.79
CA VAL A 104 21.30 1.28 -18.69
C VAL A 104 22.71 1.07 -19.27
N GLN A 105 23.38 2.13 -19.71
CA GLN A 105 24.76 2.07 -20.23
C GLN A 105 25.76 1.63 -19.15
N MET A 106 25.65 2.17 -17.92
CA MET A 106 26.54 1.83 -16.82
C MET A 106 26.39 0.37 -16.35
N LEU A 107 25.15 -0.12 -16.28
CA LEU A 107 24.86 -1.45 -15.74
C LEU A 107 25.06 -2.59 -16.75
N GLN A 108 25.04 -2.29 -18.05
CA GLN A 108 25.25 -3.25 -19.13
C GLN A 108 24.66 -4.65 -18.86
N LYS A 109 25.53 -5.65 -18.59
CA LYS A 109 25.15 -7.05 -18.37
C LYS A 109 24.56 -7.36 -16.96
N ARG A 110 24.64 -6.42 -16.00
CA ARG A 110 24.20 -6.63 -14.60
C ARG A 110 22.86 -5.99 -14.24
N THR A 111 22.06 -5.63 -15.23
CA THR A 111 20.73 -5.00 -15.02
C THR A 111 19.79 -5.81 -14.14
N TYR A 112 19.95 -7.13 -14.08
CA TYR A 112 19.14 -8.01 -13.25
C TYR A 112 19.32 -7.78 -11.72
N LEU A 113 20.47 -7.21 -11.30
CA LEU A 113 20.73 -6.92 -9.89
C LEU A 113 19.94 -5.71 -9.36
N ILE A 114 19.42 -4.86 -10.23
CA ILE A 114 18.61 -3.70 -9.82
C ILE A 114 17.37 -4.15 -9.08
N ILE A 115 16.69 -5.19 -9.57
CA ILE A 115 15.45 -5.70 -8.99
C ILE A 115 15.64 -6.08 -7.52
N PRO A 116 16.53 -7.03 -7.17
CA PRO A 116 16.69 -7.45 -5.78
C PRO A 116 17.22 -6.33 -4.86
N ILE A 117 18.12 -5.47 -5.35
CA ILE A 117 18.66 -4.36 -4.55
C ILE A 117 17.55 -3.37 -4.20
N VAL A 118 16.82 -2.88 -5.20
CA VAL A 118 15.75 -1.91 -5.00
C VAL A 118 14.64 -2.51 -4.13
N MET A 119 14.22 -3.75 -4.40
CA MET A 119 13.21 -4.42 -3.59
C MET A 119 13.64 -4.61 -2.14
N THR A 120 14.90 -4.95 -1.86
CA THR A 120 15.40 -5.07 -0.49
C THR A 120 15.35 -3.73 0.24
N VAL A 121 15.74 -2.63 -0.42
CA VAL A 121 15.72 -1.28 0.16
C VAL A 121 14.28 -0.87 0.49
N PHE A 122 13.33 -0.98 -0.43
CA PHE A 122 11.93 -0.63 -0.18
C PHE A 122 11.29 -1.54 0.87
N SER A 123 11.60 -2.83 0.86
CA SER A 123 11.12 -3.77 1.87
C SER A 123 11.66 -3.44 3.26
N PHE A 124 12.92 -3.04 3.36
CA PHE A 124 13.50 -2.59 4.63
C PHE A 124 12.79 -1.35 5.16
N PHE A 125 12.58 -0.33 4.33
CA PHE A 125 11.86 0.89 4.75
C PHE A 125 10.40 0.59 5.12
N GLY A 126 9.73 -0.30 4.40
CA GLY A 126 8.39 -0.77 4.77
C GLY A 126 8.36 -1.46 6.14
N GLY A 127 9.32 -2.35 6.42
CA GLY A 127 9.40 -3.11 7.66
C GLY A 127 9.85 -2.31 8.87
N ALA A 128 10.80 -1.40 8.69
CA ALA A 128 11.37 -0.57 9.75
C ALA A 128 10.48 0.64 10.08
N PHE A 129 10.08 1.39 9.05
CA PHE A 129 9.43 2.70 9.21
C PHE A 129 7.95 2.70 8.83
N GLY A 130 7.43 1.58 8.29
CA GLY A 130 6.04 1.49 7.87
C GLY A 130 5.74 2.24 6.58
N MET A 131 6.76 2.53 5.76
CA MET A 131 6.58 3.17 4.46
C MET A 131 5.84 2.24 3.49
N CYS A 132 4.66 2.64 3.06
CA CYS A 132 3.86 1.94 2.06
C CYS A 132 3.30 2.94 1.04
N GLU A 133 2.67 3.98 1.53
CA GLU A 133 2.04 5.05 0.75
C GLU A 133 3.10 5.90 0.04
N GLU A 134 4.21 6.14 0.71
CA GLU A 134 5.37 6.90 0.20
C GLU A 134 6.10 6.18 -0.95
N ALA A 135 5.84 4.86 -1.11
CA ALA A 135 6.37 4.11 -2.24
C ALA A 135 5.62 4.37 -3.56
N MET A 136 4.40 4.94 -3.51
CA MET A 136 3.58 5.21 -4.71
C MET A 136 4.29 6.06 -5.78
N PRO A 137 4.91 7.20 -5.45
CA PRO A 137 5.56 8.05 -6.45
C PRO A 137 6.69 7.37 -7.22
N PHE A 138 7.34 6.40 -6.59
CA PHE A 138 8.44 5.67 -7.23
C PHE A 138 7.99 4.81 -8.40
N ALA A 139 6.71 4.47 -8.50
CA ALA A 139 6.17 3.81 -9.68
C ALA A 139 6.37 4.66 -10.95
N LEU A 140 6.33 6.00 -10.83
CA LEU A 140 6.56 6.92 -11.96
C LEU A 140 8.00 6.89 -12.48
N ILE A 141 8.95 6.40 -11.68
CA ILE A 141 10.36 6.25 -12.05
C ILE A 141 10.67 4.81 -12.43
N LEU A 142 10.25 3.86 -11.56
CA LEU A 142 10.66 2.46 -11.68
C LEU A 142 9.93 1.73 -12.81
N VAL A 143 8.71 2.15 -13.16
CA VAL A 143 7.98 1.57 -14.30
C VAL A 143 8.66 1.91 -15.63
N PRO A 144 8.93 3.18 -15.99
CA PRO A 144 9.70 3.51 -17.19
C PRO A 144 11.08 2.86 -17.21
N MET A 145 11.76 2.82 -16.05
CA MET A 145 13.06 2.16 -15.92
C MET A 145 12.97 0.66 -16.23
N ALA A 146 11.99 -0.05 -15.67
CA ALA A 146 11.80 -1.48 -15.92
C ALA A 146 11.54 -1.76 -17.41
N ILE A 147 10.67 -0.97 -18.05
CA ILE A 147 10.37 -1.09 -19.48
C ILE A 147 11.63 -0.86 -20.33
N SER A 148 12.43 0.16 -20.01
CA SER A 148 13.68 0.47 -20.72
C SER A 148 14.76 -0.62 -20.54
N LEU A 149 14.73 -1.36 -19.41
CA LEU A 149 15.61 -2.50 -19.15
C LEU A 149 15.13 -3.81 -19.81
N GLY A 150 14.00 -3.77 -20.54
CA GLY A 150 13.42 -4.92 -21.25
C GLY A 150 12.47 -5.76 -20.40
N TYR A 151 12.03 -5.24 -19.24
CA TYR A 151 10.97 -5.82 -18.41
C TYR A 151 9.61 -5.20 -18.76
N ASP A 152 8.62 -5.36 -17.88
CA ASP A 152 7.30 -4.77 -18.01
C ASP A 152 6.95 -3.85 -16.82
N SER A 153 5.81 -3.17 -16.89
CA SER A 153 5.34 -2.27 -15.83
C SER A 153 5.05 -3.00 -14.53
N ILE A 154 4.68 -4.27 -14.55
CA ILE A 154 4.49 -5.07 -13.33
C ILE A 154 5.80 -5.18 -12.54
N VAL A 155 6.91 -5.48 -13.21
CA VAL A 155 8.23 -5.52 -12.55
C VAL A 155 8.57 -4.16 -11.93
N GLY A 156 8.27 -3.06 -12.63
CA GLY A 156 8.48 -1.71 -12.11
C GLY A 156 7.71 -1.43 -10.82
N VAL A 157 6.44 -1.80 -10.76
CA VAL A 157 5.62 -1.67 -9.55
C VAL A 157 6.08 -2.62 -8.44
N CYS A 158 6.52 -3.82 -8.78
CA CYS A 158 7.04 -4.76 -7.79
C CYS A 158 8.29 -4.22 -7.09
N MET A 159 9.15 -3.49 -7.79
CA MET A 159 10.37 -2.92 -7.21
C MET A 159 10.10 -1.89 -6.11
N SER A 160 9.00 -1.13 -6.16
CA SER A 160 8.62 -0.18 -5.10
C SER A 160 7.46 -0.67 -4.26
N PHE A 161 6.27 -0.69 -4.82
CA PHE A 161 5.03 -0.90 -4.08
C PHE A 161 4.92 -2.29 -3.45
N VAL A 162 5.19 -3.37 -4.22
CA VAL A 162 5.14 -4.73 -3.64
C VAL A 162 6.25 -4.92 -2.62
N ALA A 163 7.45 -4.42 -2.90
CA ALA A 163 8.56 -4.52 -1.96
C ALA A 163 8.27 -3.78 -0.64
N ALA A 164 7.81 -2.53 -0.71
CA ALA A 164 7.41 -1.76 0.47
C ALA A 164 6.24 -2.41 1.20
N GLY A 165 5.22 -2.87 0.46
CA GLY A 165 4.05 -3.56 1.01
C GLY A 165 4.40 -4.88 1.73
N VAL A 166 5.34 -5.64 1.19
CA VAL A 166 5.86 -6.87 1.84
C VAL A 166 6.63 -6.52 3.11
N GLY A 167 7.49 -5.49 3.06
CA GLY A 167 8.16 -4.98 4.24
C GLY A 167 7.16 -4.52 5.29
N PHE A 168 6.17 -3.73 4.91
CA PHE A 168 5.09 -3.28 5.79
C PHE A 168 4.35 -4.46 6.41
N ALA A 169 3.97 -5.47 5.62
CA ALA A 169 3.23 -6.65 6.08
C ALA A 169 4.03 -7.51 7.07
N ALA A 170 5.31 -7.72 6.81
CA ALA A 170 6.24 -8.40 7.70
C ALA A 170 6.98 -7.44 8.64
N GLY A 171 6.36 -6.31 8.99
CA GLY A 171 6.96 -5.23 9.76
C GLY A 171 7.63 -5.71 11.04
N PHE A 172 8.91 -5.36 11.22
CA PHE A 172 9.70 -5.74 12.38
C PHE A 172 9.83 -4.60 13.41
N MET A 173 9.75 -3.34 12.97
CA MET A 173 9.80 -2.16 13.84
C MET A 173 8.66 -1.17 13.59
N ASN A 174 7.85 -1.35 12.54
CA ASN A 174 6.83 -0.43 12.05
C ASN A 174 6.09 0.33 13.18
N PRO A 175 6.30 1.65 13.32
CA PRO A 175 5.73 2.44 14.42
C PRO A 175 4.21 2.64 14.29
N PHE A 176 3.68 2.58 13.08
CA PHE A 176 2.27 2.85 12.79
C PHE A 176 1.36 1.63 12.97
N THR A 177 1.94 0.43 13.04
CA THR A 177 1.18 -0.82 13.18
C THR A 177 1.71 -1.68 14.31
N VAL A 178 2.94 -2.20 14.20
CA VAL A 178 3.52 -3.12 15.19
C VAL A 178 3.58 -2.50 16.57
N GLN A 179 4.16 -1.30 16.69
CA GLN A 179 4.34 -0.66 18.00
C GLN A 179 3.01 -0.22 18.62
N ILE A 180 2.05 0.25 17.80
CA ILE A 180 0.70 0.55 18.28
C ILE A 180 0.03 -0.73 18.80
N ALA A 181 0.09 -1.81 18.02
CA ALA A 181 -0.50 -3.09 18.42
C ALA A 181 0.18 -3.65 19.69
N GLN A 182 1.50 -3.55 19.79
CA GLN A 182 2.25 -3.92 20.99
C GLN A 182 1.83 -3.11 22.22
N GLY A 183 1.73 -1.79 22.07
CA GLY A 183 1.31 -0.90 23.15
C GLY A 183 -0.10 -1.22 23.66
N ILE A 184 -1.07 -1.47 22.77
CA ILE A 184 -2.45 -1.84 23.14
C ILE A 184 -2.50 -3.25 23.76
N ALA A 185 -1.70 -4.19 23.23
CA ALA A 185 -1.62 -5.55 23.78
C ALA A 185 -0.88 -5.62 25.12
N GLY A 186 -0.27 -4.54 25.59
CA GLY A 186 0.52 -4.52 26.82
C GLY A 186 1.83 -5.31 26.69
N VAL A 187 2.41 -5.35 25.48
CA VAL A 187 3.68 -6.02 25.17
C VAL A 187 4.75 -4.96 25.00
N PRO A 188 5.99 -5.15 25.51
CA PRO A 188 7.05 -4.17 25.37
C PRO A 188 7.30 -3.78 23.91
N ALA A 189 7.54 -2.49 23.67
CA ALA A 189 7.87 -2.00 22.34
C ALA A 189 9.12 -2.73 21.80
N LEU A 190 9.12 -3.05 20.52
CA LEU A 190 10.19 -3.76 19.82
C LEU A 190 10.48 -5.17 20.34
N SER A 191 9.68 -5.72 21.28
CA SER A 191 9.82 -7.13 21.67
C SER A 191 9.56 -8.06 20.49
N GLY A 192 10.18 -9.24 20.52
CA GLY A 192 10.07 -10.21 19.43
C GLY A 192 10.75 -9.81 18.12
N LEU A 193 11.60 -8.77 18.11
CA LEU A 193 12.29 -8.23 16.93
C LEU A 193 13.05 -9.31 16.15
N GLY A 194 13.77 -10.19 16.83
CA GLY A 194 14.59 -11.22 16.18
C GLY A 194 13.77 -12.13 15.25
N TYR A 195 12.65 -12.65 15.75
CA TYR A 195 11.78 -13.50 14.94
C TYR A 195 11.08 -12.72 13.80
N ARG A 196 10.65 -11.48 14.07
CA ARG A 196 10.07 -10.61 13.04
C ARG A 196 11.06 -10.33 11.91
N LEU A 197 12.35 -10.13 12.21
CA LEU A 197 13.41 -9.98 11.22
C LEU A 197 13.56 -11.24 10.35
N VAL A 198 13.47 -12.43 10.95
CA VAL A 198 13.50 -13.69 10.20
C VAL A 198 12.29 -13.79 9.27
N VAL A 199 11.09 -13.51 9.76
CA VAL A 199 9.85 -13.51 8.94
C VAL A 199 9.99 -12.50 7.79
N TRP A 200 10.44 -11.28 8.08
CA TRP A 200 10.67 -10.26 7.07
C TRP A 200 11.68 -10.72 6.01
N ALA A 201 12.81 -11.27 6.42
CA ALA A 201 13.84 -11.71 5.50
C ALA A 201 13.35 -12.85 4.59
N VAL A 202 12.65 -13.85 5.15
CA VAL A 202 12.08 -14.98 4.40
C VAL A 202 11.04 -14.49 3.38
N VAL A 203 10.07 -13.69 3.82
CA VAL A 203 9.00 -13.22 2.93
C VAL A 203 9.56 -12.30 1.84
N THR A 204 10.50 -11.43 2.19
CA THR A 204 11.19 -10.55 1.22
C THR A 204 11.97 -11.38 0.20
N ALA A 205 12.75 -12.37 0.64
CA ALA A 205 13.52 -13.24 -0.24
C ALA A 205 12.62 -14.04 -1.20
N VAL A 206 11.53 -14.61 -0.70
CA VAL A 206 10.53 -15.33 -1.53
C VAL A 206 9.89 -14.39 -2.55
N THR A 207 9.55 -13.16 -2.15
CA THR A 207 8.97 -12.16 -3.05
C THR A 207 9.96 -11.76 -4.14
N ILE A 208 11.21 -11.48 -3.78
CA ILE A 208 12.28 -11.16 -4.74
C ILE A 208 12.47 -12.33 -5.72
N ALA A 209 12.54 -13.56 -5.23
CA ALA A 209 12.69 -14.74 -6.07
C ALA A 209 11.53 -14.90 -7.06
N TRP A 210 10.29 -14.66 -6.60
CA TRP A 210 9.10 -14.67 -7.46
C TRP A 210 9.16 -13.61 -8.55
N VAL A 211 9.47 -12.37 -8.19
CA VAL A 211 9.58 -11.25 -9.14
C VAL A 211 10.73 -11.48 -10.13
N MET A 212 11.88 -11.97 -9.65
CA MET A 212 13.02 -12.32 -10.51
C MET A 212 12.68 -13.43 -11.51
N ALA A 213 11.99 -14.48 -11.07
CA ALA A 213 11.54 -15.55 -11.95
C ALA A 213 10.54 -15.02 -13.01
N TYR A 214 9.63 -14.14 -12.62
CA TYR A 214 8.71 -13.47 -13.55
C TYR A 214 9.49 -12.56 -14.52
N ALA A 215 10.38 -11.72 -14.02
CA ALA A 215 11.20 -10.81 -14.83
C ALA A 215 12.05 -11.58 -15.86
N ALA A 216 12.65 -12.70 -15.47
CA ALA A 216 13.43 -13.55 -16.38
C ALA A 216 12.55 -14.12 -17.51
N ARG A 217 11.31 -14.58 -17.20
CA ARG A 217 10.36 -15.07 -18.19
C ARG A 217 9.94 -13.99 -19.19
N ILE A 218 9.68 -12.77 -18.70
CA ILE A 218 9.28 -11.65 -19.55
C ILE A 218 10.45 -11.18 -20.42
N LYS A 219 11.65 -11.15 -19.87
CA LYS A 219 12.85 -10.76 -20.64
C LYS A 219 13.15 -11.76 -21.77
N ALA A 220 12.95 -13.06 -21.52
CA ALA A 220 13.11 -14.10 -22.53
C ALA A 220 11.97 -14.10 -23.60
N ASN A 221 10.75 -13.78 -23.18
CA ASN A 221 9.60 -13.71 -24.10
C ASN A 221 8.63 -12.60 -23.64
N PRO A 222 8.77 -11.38 -24.17
CA PRO A 222 7.95 -10.24 -23.80
C PRO A 222 6.43 -10.44 -24.02
N GLN A 223 6.04 -11.27 -24.97
CA GLN A 223 4.62 -11.57 -25.26
C GLN A 223 3.91 -12.29 -24.11
N ARG A 224 4.64 -12.89 -23.17
CA ARG A 224 4.08 -13.52 -21.97
C ARG A 224 3.66 -12.50 -20.91
N SER A 225 4.03 -11.24 -21.06
CA SER A 225 3.57 -10.19 -20.16
C SER A 225 2.07 -9.93 -20.35
N ILE A 226 1.34 -9.85 -19.24
CA ILE A 226 -0.07 -9.43 -19.27
C ILE A 226 -0.22 -7.95 -19.64
N MET A 227 0.89 -7.18 -19.60
CA MET A 227 0.96 -5.77 -19.94
C MET A 227 1.51 -5.53 -21.35
N PHE A 228 1.83 -6.58 -22.12
CA PHE A 228 2.59 -6.49 -23.37
C PHE A 228 2.08 -5.38 -24.31
N GLU A 229 0.77 -5.39 -24.63
CA GLU A 229 0.16 -4.42 -25.55
C GLU A 229 0.27 -2.97 -25.04
N LEU A 230 0.02 -2.78 -23.73
CA LEU A 230 0.08 -1.44 -23.10
C LEU A 230 1.51 -0.95 -22.98
N ASP A 231 2.45 -1.82 -22.64
CA ASP A 231 3.85 -1.46 -22.45
C ASP A 231 4.58 -1.30 -23.79
N GLN A 232 4.08 -1.88 -24.89
CA GLN A 232 4.61 -1.66 -26.23
C GLN A 232 4.48 -0.18 -26.65
N ALA A 233 3.31 0.43 -26.41
CA ALA A 233 3.09 1.85 -26.68
C ALA A 233 4.02 2.73 -25.84
N ARG A 234 4.17 2.41 -24.54
CA ARG A 234 5.05 3.12 -23.62
C ARG A 234 6.53 3.01 -24.00
N ARG A 235 6.94 1.83 -24.45
CA ARG A 235 8.33 1.60 -24.93
C ARG A 235 8.63 2.49 -26.12
N ALA A 236 7.72 2.59 -27.08
CA ALA A 236 7.87 3.47 -28.23
C ALA A 236 7.96 4.97 -27.84
N GLU A 237 7.20 5.39 -26.83
CA GLU A 237 7.29 6.76 -26.29
C GLU A 237 8.63 7.00 -25.59
N LEU A 238 9.12 6.06 -24.78
CA LEU A 238 10.39 6.14 -24.08
C LEU A 238 11.57 6.17 -25.06
N GLU A 239 11.53 5.35 -26.11
CA GLU A 239 12.54 5.35 -27.18
C GLU A 239 12.58 6.68 -27.94
N LYS A 240 11.40 7.25 -28.28
CA LYS A 240 11.32 8.59 -28.91
C LYS A 240 11.86 9.68 -27.98
N SER A 241 11.51 9.66 -26.70
CA SER A 241 12.02 10.60 -25.71
C SER A 241 13.54 10.49 -25.53
N ALA A 242 14.06 9.26 -25.46
CA ALA A 242 15.50 9.01 -25.38
C ALA A 242 16.24 9.48 -26.66
N ALA A 243 15.65 9.27 -27.84
CA ALA A 243 16.22 9.73 -29.11
C ALA A 243 16.25 11.27 -29.23
N GLN A 244 15.27 11.97 -28.67
CA GLN A 244 15.25 13.44 -28.62
C GLN A 244 16.27 14.01 -27.64
N HIS A 245 16.64 13.28 -26.58
CA HIS A 245 17.65 13.65 -25.58
C HIS A 245 18.97 12.92 -25.81
N GLN A 246 19.61 13.18 -26.97
CA GLN A 246 20.81 12.47 -27.36
C GLN A 246 22.06 12.75 -26.51
N ARG A 247 22.05 13.76 -25.64
CA ARG A 247 23.18 14.10 -24.78
C ARG A 247 22.71 14.42 -23.37
N PHE A 248 23.23 13.68 -22.40
CA PHE A 248 23.07 14.01 -20.98
C PHE A 248 23.72 15.38 -20.70
N THR A 249 22.94 16.32 -20.23
CA THR A 249 23.35 17.68 -19.95
C THR A 249 23.54 17.94 -18.47
N TRP A 250 24.20 19.05 -18.10
CA TRP A 250 24.30 19.48 -16.70
C TRP A 250 22.93 19.76 -16.08
N ARG A 251 21.94 20.19 -16.88
CA ARG A 251 20.56 20.43 -16.42
C ARG A 251 19.87 19.13 -16.04
N ASP A 252 20.09 18.06 -16.82
CA ASP A 252 19.57 16.73 -16.50
C ASP A 252 20.17 16.22 -15.19
N ALA A 253 21.50 16.40 -15.02
CA ALA A 253 22.18 16.07 -13.78
C ALA A 253 21.60 16.83 -12.58
N MET A 254 21.37 18.13 -12.70
CA MET A 254 20.78 18.95 -11.64
C MET A 254 19.34 18.55 -11.32
N CYS A 255 18.51 18.23 -12.31
CA CYS A 255 17.16 17.70 -12.09
C CYS A 255 17.19 16.36 -11.32
N LEU A 256 18.14 15.47 -11.66
CA LEU A 256 18.32 14.21 -10.93
C LEU A 256 18.87 14.42 -9.51
N VAL A 257 19.72 15.43 -9.29
CA VAL A 257 20.16 15.82 -7.94
C VAL A 257 18.99 16.36 -7.14
N ILE A 258 18.13 17.20 -7.71
CA ILE A 258 16.89 17.68 -7.06
C ILE A 258 15.98 16.51 -6.69
N LEU A 259 15.80 15.54 -7.57
CA LEU A 259 15.07 14.30 -7.28
C LEU A 259 15.73 13.54 -6.13
N GLY A 260 17.05 13.39 -6.13
CA GLY A 260 17.80 12.74 -5.04
C GLY A 260 17.61 13.45 -3.70
N ILE A 261 17.64 14.79 -3.70
CA ILE A 261 17.36 15.60 -2.50
C ILE A 261 15.91 15.41 -2.02
N ALA A 262 14.96 15.35 -2.95
CA ALA A 262 13.56 15.08 -2.59
C ALA A 262 13.39 13.68 -1.98
N ILE A 263 14.07 12.67 -2.52
CA ILE A 263 14.06 11.30 -1.95
C ILE A 263 14.71 11.29 -0.55
N ALA A 264 15.85 11.94 -0.38
CA ALA A 264 16.49 12.08 0.93
C ALA A 264 15.59 12.85 1.92
N GLY A 265 14.96 13.93 1.45
CA GLY A 265 13.98 14.71 2.22
C GLY A 265 12.76 13.89 2.63
N LEU A 266 12.25 13.02 1.74
CA LEU A 266 11.18 12.07 2.08
C LEU A 266 11.62 11.13 3.21
N ILE A 267 12.80 10.51 3.08
CA ILE A 267 13.31 9.56 4.09
C ILE A 267 13.45 10.28 5.44
N VAL A 268 14.14 11.41 5.48
CA VAL A 268 14.33 12.19 6.71
C VAL A 268 12.99 12.71 7.24
N GLY A 269 12.14 13.26 6.38
CA GLY A 269 10.83 13.78 6.77
C GLY A 269 9.94 12.73 7.44
N VAL A 270 9.85 11.54 6.84
CA VAL A 270 9.02 10.45 7.41
C VAL A 270 9.64 9.87 8.68
N THR A 271 10.97 9.66 8.69
CA THR A 271 11.63 8.96 9.82
C THR A 271 11.89 9.84 11.04
N THR A 272 12.15 11.14 10.86
CA THR A 272 12.57 12.03 11.95
C THR A 272 11.60 13.15 12.24
N LEU A 273 10.86 13.64 11.23
CA LEU A 273 9.98 14.80 11.38
C LEU A 273 8.49 14.42 11.42
N GLY A 274 8.15 13.13 11.26
CA GLY A 274 6.77 12.65 11.27
C GLY A 274 5.94 13.15 10.08
N TRP A 275 6.58 13.48 8.96
CA TRP A 275 5.88 13.90 7.73
C TRP A 275 4.96 12.81 7.23
N TYR A 276 3.82 13.23 6.69
CA TYR A 276 2.84 12.37 6.08
C TYR A 276 2.39 12.92 4.71
N MET A 277 1.24 12.54 4.21
CA MET A 277 0.79 12.81 2.84
C MET A 277 0.89 14.27 2.40
N LEU A 278 0.53 15.24 3.26
CA LEU A 278 0.48 16.64 2.88
C LEU A 278 1.88 17.26 2.76
N GLU A 279 2.75 16.98 3.72
CA GLU A 279 4.14 17.45 3.69
C GLU A 279 4.90 16.84 2.52
N LEU A 280 4.67 15.54 2.25
CA LEU A 280 5.25 14.84 1.11
C LEU A 280 4.72 15.39 -0.23
N ALA A 281 3.44 15.74 -0.31
CA ALA A 281 2.90 16.43 -1.49
C ALA A 281 3.61 17.76 -1.75
N GLY A 282 3.82 18.54 -0.69
CA GLY A 282 4.58 19.80 -0.75
C GLY A 282 6.03 19.59 -1.22
N LEU A 283 6.71 18.58 -0.68
CA LEU A 283 8.07 18.21 -1.07
C LEU A 283 8.17 17.87 -2.57
N PHE A 284 7.28 17.03 -3.08
CA PHE A 284 7.28 16.65 -4.49
C PHE A 284 6.88 17.81 -5.41
N LEU A 285 5.96 18.67 -4.97
CA LEU A 285 5.63 19.89 -5.71
C LEU A 285 6.85 20.81 -5.84
N ALA A 286 7.56 21.04 -4.74
CA ALA A 286 8.79 21.82 -4.74
C ALA A 286 9.86 21.22 -5.66
N MET A 287 10.03 19.88 -5.63
CA MET A 287 10.90 19.14 -6.55
C MET A 287 10.52 19.38 -8.02
N GLY A 288 9.24 19.23 -8.37
CA GLY A 288 8.78 19.43 -9.75
C GLY A 288 9.01 20.85 -10.25
N VAL A 289 8.64 21.86 -9.44
CA VAL A 289 8.85 23.28 -9.77
C VAL A 289 10.34 23.60 -9.91
N ALA A 290 11.17 23.19 -8.95
CA ALA A 290 12.63 23.41 -9.01
C ALA A 290 13.26 22.78 -10.25
N SER A 291 12.87 21.54 -10.59
CA SER A 291 13.32 20.85 -11.80
C SER A 291 12.93 21.59 -13.07
N GLY A 292 11.67 22.06 -13.15
CA GLY A 292 11.19 22.86 -14.28
C GLY A 292 11.97 24.18 -14.45
N LEU A 293 12.31 24.86 -13.35
CA LEU A 293 13.12 26.08 -13.37
C LEU A 293 14.55 25.81 -13.85
N VAL A 294 15.20 24.78 -13.34
CA VAL A 294 16.57 24.35 -13.75
C VAL A 294 16.60 23.96 -15.24
N ALA A 295 15.55 23.30 -15.72
CA ALA A 295 15.39 22.97 -17.13
C ALA A 295 15.04 24.20 -18.00
N ALA A 296 14.97 25.40 -17.42
CA ALA A 296 14.58 26.65 -18.07
C ALA A 296 13.17 26.60 -18.72
N MET A 297 12.26 25.85 -18.09
CA MET A 297 10.85 25.92 -18.45
C MET A 297 10.25 27.23 -17.91
N GLY A 298 9.56 27.98 -18.77
CA GLY A 298 8.85 29.18 -18.31
C GLY A 298 7.67 28.81 -17.41
N PRO A 299 7.21 29.72 -16.50
CA PRO A 299 6.17 29.45 -15.53
C PRO A 299 4.88 28.85 -16.14
N ASN A 300 4.45 29.36 -17.28
CA ASN A 300 3.28 28.87 -18.00
C ASN A 300 3.47 27.42 -18.49
N ARG A 301 4.68 27.02 -18.88
CA ARG A 301 4.97 25.67 -19.30
C ARG A 301 4.98 24.71 -18.11
N VAL A 302 5.54 25.13 -16.97
CA VAL A 302 5.49 24.38 -15.70
C VAL A 302 4.04 24.14 -15.28
N ALA A 303 3.20 25.20 -15.28
CA ALA A 303 1.79 25.07 -14.94
C ALA A 303 1.02 24.14 -15.90
N LYS A 304 1.24 24.26 -17.21
CA LYS A 304 0.61 23.37 -18.20
C LYS A 304 1.04 21.92 -18.02
N SER A 305 2.32 21.68 -17.79
CA SER A 305 2.84 20.34 -17.51
C SER A 305 2.24 19.74 -16.24
N PHE A 306 2.17 20.52 -15.14
CA PHE A 306 1.51 20.10 -13.91
C PHE A 306 0.06 19.68 -14.15
N ILE A 307 -0.72 20.52 -14.84
CA ILE A 307 -2.13 20.24 -15.15
C ILE A 307 -2.27 18.98 -16.03
N ALA A 308 -1.37 18.77 -16.99
CA ALA A 308 -1.38 17.58 -17.83
C ALA A 308 -1.15 16.31 -16.99
N GLY A 309 -0.16 16.31 -16.10
CA GLY A 309 0.10 15.19 -15.19
C GLY A 309 -1.06 14.91 -14.22
N ALA A 310 -1.66 15.97 -13.65
CA ALA A 310 -2.83 15.83 -12.80
C ALA A 310 -4.05 15.25 -13.56
N LYS A 311 -4.28 15.67 -14.81
CA LYS A 311 -5.32 15.09 -15.68
C LYS A 311 -5.11 13.62 -15.97
N ASP A 312 -3.88 13.22 -16.24
CA ASP A 312 -3.51 11.84 -16.59
C ASP A 312 -3.88 10.84 -15.48
N ILE A 313 -3.85 11.29 -14.23
CA ILE A 313 -4.13 10.45 -13.05
C ILE A 313 -5.50 10.74 -12.42
N ALA A 314 -6.35 11.58 -13.06
CA ALA A 314 -7.65 11.94 -12.51
C ALA A 314 -8.55 10.72 -12.26
N GLY A 315 -8.55 9.73 -13.19
CA GLY A 315 -9.29 8.49 -13.01
C GLY A 315 -8.91 7.73 -11.73
N ALA A 316 -7.62 7.76 -11.38
CA ALA A 316 -7.11 7.18 -10.15
C ALA A 316 -7.64 7.84 -8.89
N ALA A 317 -7.54 9.16 -8.85
CA ALA A 317 -8.02 9.97 -7.74
C ALA A 317 -9.53 9.75 -7.52
N LEU A 318 -10.30 9.67 -8.61
CA LEU A 318 -11.73 9.37 -8.56
C LEU A 318 -12.02 8.02 -7.94
N ILE A 319 -11.31 6.95 -8.33
CA ILE A 319 -11.52 5.60 -7.78
C ILE A 319 -11.21 5.55 -6.28
N VAL A 320 -10.19 6.27 -5.81
CA VAL A 320 -9.90 6.37 -4.36
C VAL A 320 -11.08 6.96 -3.60
N GLY A 321 -11.72 8.00 -4.14
CA GLY A 321 -12.94 8.58 -3.55
C GLY A 321 -14.10 7.56 -3.47
N PHE A 322 -14.33 6.78 -4.54
CA PHE A 322 -15.33 5.71 -4.53
C PHE A 322 -15.00 4.63 -3.49
N ALA A 323 -13.74 4.20 -3.39
CA ALA A 323 -13.30 3.26 -2.37
C ALA A 323 -13.53 3.78 -0.95
N GLY A 324 -13.27 5.08 -0.72
CA GLY A 324 -13.62 5.76 0.53
C GLY A 324 -15.10 5.71 0.87
N GLY A 325 -15.97 5.75 -0.15
CA GLY A 325 -17.42 5.63 0.00
C GLY A 325 -17.87 4.31 0.63
N ILE A 326 -17.18 3.20 0.36
CA ILE A 326 -17.47 1.90 0.99
C ILE A 326 -17.28 2.00 2.50
N ILE A 327 -16.17 2.59 2.93
CA ILE A 327 -15.85 2.77 4.36
C ILE A 327 -16.91 3.64 5.03
N VAL A 328 -17.31 4.73 4.41
CA VAL A 328 -18.35 5.65 4.92
C VAL A 328 -19.67 4.92 5.13
N ILE A 329 -20.11 4.10 4.18
CA ILE A 329 -21.36 3.31 4.31
C ILE A 329 -21.30 2.37 5.52
N LEU A 330 -20.19 1.65 5.69
CA LEU A 330 -20.03 0.68 6.78
C LEU A 330 -19.99 1.35 8.17
N GLU A 331 -19.30 2.49 8.27
CA GLU A 331 -19.23 3.27 9.51
C GLU A 331 -20.57 3.89 9.87
N ASN A 332 -21.23 4.57 8.91
CA ASN A 332 -22.53 5.19 9.14
C ASN A 332 -23.62 4.16 9.43
N GLY A 333 -23.50 2.96 8.82
CA GLY A 333 -24.38 1.82 9.10
C GLY A 333 -24.15 1.18 10.46
N GLN A 334 -23.06 1.54 11.15
CA GLN A 334 -22.68 1.02 12.47
C GLN A 334 -22.58 -0.52 12.52
N ILE A 335 -22.13 -1.14 11.42
CA ILE A 335 -22.01 -2.61 11.34
C ILE A 335 -20.56 -3.11 11.52
N LEU A 336 -19.56 -2.21 11.58
CA LEU A 336 -18.16 -2.60 11.75
C LEU A 336 -17.94 -3.36 13.07
N ASP A 337 -18.48 -2.86 14.17
CA ASP A 337 -18.35 -3.48 15.48
C ASP A 337 -19.11 -4.83 15.54
N THR A 338 -20.22 -4.96 14.81
CA THR A 338 -20.96 -6.24 14.66
C THR A 338 -20.13 -7.28 13.91
N ILE A 339 -19.49 -6.88 12.80
CA ILE A 339 -18.59 -7.75 12.04
C ILE A 339 -17.43 -8.20 12.93
N LEU A 340 -16.83 -7.26 13.66
CA LEU A 340 -15.72 -7.54 14.58
C LEU A 340 -16.11 -8.53 15.68
N TYR A 341 -17.28 -8.32 16.31
CA TYR A 341 -17.82 -9.21 17.34
C TYR A 341 -18.08 -10.62 16.81
N GLY A 342 -18.75 -10.74 15.66
CA GLY A 342 -19.04 -12.03 15.04
C GLY A 342 -17.76 -12.83 14.74
N MET A 343 -16.73 -12.16 14.23
CA MET A 343 -15.46 -12.79 13.92
C MET A 343 -14.67 -13.18 15.19
N ALA A 344 -14.65 -12.33 16.22
CA ALA A 344 -14.00 -12.62 17.49
C ALA A 344 -14.65 -13.83 18.20
N SER A 345 -15.98 -13.98 18.11
CA SER A 345 -16.72 -15.10 18.70
C SER A 345 -16.38 -16.47 18.10
N VAL A 346 -16.01 -16.51 16.81
CA VAL A 346 -15.54 -17.73 16.15
C VAL A 346 -14.13 -18.09 16.65
N THR A 347 -13.26 -17.11 16.76
CA THR A 347 -11.87 -17.30 17.20
C THR A 347 -11.79 -17.81 18.64
N SER A 348 -12.69 -17.35 19.54
CA SER A 348 -12.71 -17.74 20.96
C SER A 348 -12.91 -19.22 21.21
N ARG A 349 -13.39 -19.97 20.22
CA ARG A 349 -13.63 -21.43 20.31
C ARG A 349 -12.40 -22.27 19.93
N LEU A 350 -11.33 -21.64 19.47
CA LEU A 350 -10.12 -22.29 19.00
C LEU A 350 -9.01 -22.07 20.01
N GLY A 351 -8.06 -23.01 20.07
CA GLY A 351 -6.89 -22.91 20.95
C GLY A 351 -5.57 -23.05 20.19
N GLY A 352 -4.48 -22.57 20.80
CA GLY A 352 -3.12 -22.74 20.30
C GLY A 352 -2.89 -22.20 18.88
N VAL A 353 -2.28 -23.00 18.03
CA VAL A 353 -1.92 -22.62 16.65
C VAL A 353 -3.17 -22.21 15.84
N LEU A 354 -4.29 -22.93 15.98
CA LEU A 354 -5.50 -22.62 15.24
C LEU A 354 -6.09 -21.27 15.64
N ALA A 355 -5.99 -20.89 16.92
CA ALA A 355 -6.39 -19.56 17.37
C ALA A 355 -5.54 -18.46 16.72
N ALA A 356 -4.20 -18.61 16.73
CA ALA A 356 -3.31 -17.63 16.09
C ALA A 356 -3.58 -17.50 14.60
N GLN A 357 -3.79 -18.62 13.90
CA GLN A 357 -4.09 -18.64 12.47
C GLN A 357 -5.48 -18.07 12.16
N SER A 358 -6.49 -18.33 13.00
CA SER A 358 -7.82 -17.73 12.85
C SER A 358 -7.80 -16.21 13.07
N MET A 359 -6.98 -15.70 14.00
CA MET A 359 -6.77 -14.27 14.21
C MET A 359 -6.12 -13.62 12.99
N PHE A 360 -5.16 -14.28 12.33
CA PHE A 360 -4.60 -13.84 11.05
C PHE A 360 -5.67 -13.76 9.96
N LEU A 361 -6.49 -14.81 9.79
CA LEU A 361 -7.56 -14.82 8.79
C LEU A 361 -8.60 -13.73 9.07
N LEU A 362 -8.96 -13.53 10.34
CA LEU A 362 -9.82 -12.45 10.79
C LEU A 362 -9.27 -11.08 10.35
N GLN A 363 -8.00 -10.82 10.62
CA GLN A 363 -7.36 -9.56 10.21
C GLN A 363 -7.30 -9.40 8.69
N THR A 364 -7.10 -10.50 7.96
CA THR A 364 -7.12 -10.54 6.50
C THR A 364 -8.48 -10.12 5.94
N VAL A 365 -9.56 -10.65 6.48
CA VAL A 365 -10.93 -10.30 6.07
C VAL A 365 -11.28 -8.88 6.49
N LEU A 366 -10.95 -8.50 7.73
CA LEU A 366 -11.20 -7.14 8.23
C LEU A 366 -10.46 -6.07 7.42
N ASN A 367 -9.34 -6.42 6.82
CA ASN A 367 -8.57 -5.47 6.00
C ASN A 367 -9.35 -4.95 4.80
N PHE A 368 -10.29 -5.74 4.28
CA PHE A 368 -11.19 -5.29 3.22
C PHE A 368 -12.11 -4.15 3.68
N PHE A 369 -12.57 -4.19 4.93
CA PHE A 369 -13.47 -3.19 5.51
C PHE A 369 -12.72 -2.02 6.15
N ILE A 370 -11.55 -2.30 6.73
CA ILE A 370 -10.72 -1.33 7.47
C ILE A 370 -9.30 -1.42 6.92
N PRO A 371 -8.99 -0.78 5.77
CA PRO A 371 -7.66 -0.88 5.15
C PRO A 371 -6.56 -0.10 5.89
N SER A 372 -6.93 0.72 6.89
CA SER A 372 -5.98 1.46 7.73
C SER A 372 -5.40 0.55 8.82
N GLY A 373 -4.08 0.34 8.79
CA GLY A 373 -3.39 -0.50 9.79
C GLY A 373 -3.55 0.05 11.21
N SER A 374 -3.23 1.32 11.44
CA SER A 374 -3.31 1.94 12.78
C SER A 374 -4.73 1.92 13.35
N THR A 375 -5.73 2.28 12.55
CA THR A 375 -7.15 2.21 12.95
C THR A 375 -7.56 0.79 13.30
N LYS A 376 -7.14 -0.19 12.50
CA LYS A 376 -7.45 -1.59 12.75
C LYS A 376 -6.79 -2.11 14.02
N ALA A 377 -5.55 -1.69 14.37
CA ALA A 377 -4.91 -2.02 15.63
C ALA A 377 -5.75 -1.55 16.83
N VAL A 378 -6.20 -0.30 16.79
CA VAL A 378 -7.01 0.32 17.85
C VAL A 378 -8.36 -0.40 18.04
N LEU A 379 -8.97 -0.86 16.95
CA LEU A 379 -10.26 -1.55 17.01
C LEU A 379 -10.14 -3.03 17.42
N THR A 380 -9.09 -3.71 16.96
CA THR A 380 -9.01 -5.17 17.08
C THR A 380 -8.14 -5.66 18.23
N MET A 381 -7.04 -4.98 18.54
CA MET A 381 -6.10 -5.44 19.57
C MET A 381 -6.71 -5.50 20.99
N PRO A 382 -7.57 -4.57 21.42
CA PRO A 382 -8.22 -4.66 22.72
C PRO A 382 -9.08 -5.93 22.91
N LEU A 383 -9.57 -6.48 21.80
CA LEU A 383 -10.36 -7.73 21.82
C LEU A 383 -9.46 -8.95 21.66
N LEU A 384 -8.50 -8.87 20.76
CA LEU A 384 -7.65 -10.01 20.41
C LEU A 384 -6.59 -10.32 21.47
N ALA A 385 -6.07 -9.31 22.18
CA ALA A 385 -5.07 -9.54 23.22
C ALA A 385 -5.64 -10.36 24.41
N PRO A 386 -6.80 -10.03 25.01
CA PRO A 386 -7.44 -10.90 26.00
C PRO A 386 -7.86 -12.26 25.45
N LEU A 387 -8.29 -12.31 24.20
CA LEU A 387 -8.67 -13.55 23.53
C LEU A 387 -7.46 -14.50 23.34
N ALA A 388 -6.29 -13.93 23.10
CA ALA A 388 -5.04 -14.70 23.06
C ALA A 388 -4.77 -15.41 24.38
N ASP A 389 -4.85 -14.67 25.49
CA ASP A 389 -4.64 -15.21 26.84
C ASP A 389 -5.57 -16.39 27.10
N LEU A 390 -6.86 -16.27 26.72
CA LEU A 390 -7.86 -17.35 26.87
C LEU A 390 -7.59 -18.55 25.95
N SER A 391 -6.95 -18.33 24.80
CA SER A 391 -6.67 -19.35 23.80
C SER A 391 -5.30 -20.01 23.98
N GLY A 392 -4.54 -19.64 25.03
CA GLY A 392 -3.17 -20.14 25.28
C GLY A 392 -2.13 -19.68 24.25
N VAL A 393 -2.36 -18.52 23.61
CA VAL A 393 -1.45 -17.90 22.63
C VAL A 393 -0.88 -16.62 23.25
N THR A 394 0.41 -16.38 23.05
CA THR A 394 1.03 -15.16 23.57
C THR A 394 0.49 -13.91 22.84
N ARG A 395 0.38 -12.80 23.54
CA ARG A 395 -0.03 -11.52 22.97
C ARG A 395 0.91 -11.06 21.85
N GLN A 396 2.20 -11.41 21.94
CA GLN A 396 3.18 -11.11 20.87
C GLN A 396 2.87 -11.87 19.58
N THR A 397 2.44 -13.13 19.68
CA THR A 397 1.97 -13.92 18.53
C THR A 397 0.75 -13.28 17.87
N VAL A 398 -0.17 -12.75 18.67
CA VAL A 398 -1.34 -12.04 18.15
C VAL A 398 -0.96 -10.75 17.43
N VAL A 399 0.00 -9.99 17.96
CA VAL A 399 0.54 -8.81 17.26
C VAL A 399 1.16 -9.21 15.91
N LEU A 400 1.83 -10.37 15.83
CA LEU A 400 2.32 -10.88 14.55
C LEU A 400 1.18 -11.27 13.61
N ALA A 401 0.17 -11.99 14.09
CA ALA A 401 -1.00 -12.38 13.30
C ALA A 401 -1.75 -11.16 12.74
N TYR A 402 -1.95 -10.13 13.58
CA TYR A 402 -2.50 -8.84 13.18
C TYR A 402 -1.67 -8.22 12.05
N GLN A 403 -0.35 -8.14 12.22
CA GLN A 403 0.54 -7.48 11.27
C GLN A 403 0.54 -8.16 9.90
N LEU A 404 0.67 -9.49 9.86
CA LEU A 404 0.66 -10.28 8.63
C LEU A 404 -0.70 -10.18 7.90
N GLY A 405 -1.82 -10.27 8.63
CA GLY A 405 -3.16 -10.16 8.07
C GLY A 405 -3.51 -8.76 7.58
N THR A 406 -2.85 -7.73 8.11
CA THR A 406 -3.08 -6.35 7.70
C THR A 406 -2.34 -5.98 6.41
N GLY A 407 -1.07 -6.34 6.29
CA GLY A 407 -0.20 -5.79 5.25
C GLY A 407 -0.39 -6.44 3.89
N PHE A 408 -0.39 -7.77 3.80
CA PHE A 408 -0.36 -8.44 2.49
C PHE A 408 -1.62 -8.17 1.65
N THR A 409 -2.79 -8.23 2.26
CA THR A 409 -4.05 -7.99 1.53
C THR A 409 -4.23 -6.55 1.10
N SER A 410 -3.58 -5.60 1.76
CA SER A 410 -3.61 -4.19 1.35
C SER A 410 -3.07 -3.99 -0.08
N MET A 411 -2.21 -4.89 -0.59
CA MET A 411 -1.65 -4.80 -1.94
C MET A 411 -2.61 -5.26 -3.05
N ILE A 412 -3.77 -5.82 -2.71
CA ILE A 412 -4.71 -6.35 -3.71
C ILE A 412 -6.15 -5.85 -3.54
N ILE A 413 -6.55 -5.41 -2.35
CA ILE A 413 -7.95 -5.00 -2.11
C ILE A 413 -8.28 -3.67 -2.79
N PRO A 414 -9.48 -3.56 -3.39
CA PRO A 414 -9.91 -2.34 -4.08
C PRO A 414 -10.27 -1.20 -3.12
N THR A 415 -10.45 -1.49 -1.83
CA THR A 415 -10.69 -0.50 -0.78
C THR A 415 -9.42 0.20 -0.31
N SER A 416 -8.23 -0.31 -0.69
CA SER A 416 -6.95 0.32 -0.39
C SER A 416 -6.66 1.45 -1.37
N GLY A 417 -6.75 2.71 -0.89
CA GLY A 417 -6.41 3.89 -1.68
C GLY A 417 -4.97 3.85 -2.21
N VAL A 418 -4.05 3.25 -1.44
CA VAL A 418 -2.64 3.09 -1.83
C VAL A 418 -2.50 2.15 -3.03
N THR A 419 -3.19 1.00 -3.01
CA THR A 419 -3.17 0.03 -4.12
C THR A 419 -3.75 0.63 -5.39
N VAL A 420 -4.95 1.21 -5.28
CA VAL A 420 -5.63 1.81 -6.43
C VAL A 420 -4.85 3.01 -6.96
N GLY A 421 -4.33 3.85 -6.05
CA GLY A 421 -3.49 4.99 -6.39
C GLY A 421 -2.19 4.58 -7.10
N THR A 422 -1.50 3.55 -6.60
CA THR A 422 -0.27 3.05 -7.25
C THR A 422 -0.54 2.48 -8.64
N MET A 423 -1.59 1.65 -8.78
CA MET A 423 -1.95 1.07 -10.08
C MET A 423 -2.24 2.14 -11.12
N ALA A 424 -2.83 3.20 -10.69
CA ALA A 424 -3.15 4.30 -11.56
C ALA A 424 -1.93 5.17 -11.91
N LEU A 425 -1.06 5.52 -10.96
CA LEU A 425 0.23 6.17 -11.26
C LEU A 425 1.07 5.31 -12.22
N ALA A 426 1.06 4.00 -12.04
CA ALA A 426 1.70 3.04 -12.94
C ALA A 426 0.94 2.82 -14.24
N LYS A 427 -0.29 3.34 -14.39
CA LYS A 427 -1.19 3.09 -15.53
C LYS A 427 -1.42 1.59 -15.78
N ILE A 428 -1.57 0.79 -14.70
CA ILE A 428 -1.85 -0.64 -14.76
C ILE A 428 -3.33 -0.85 -14.47
N PRO A 429 -4.12 -1.47 -15.38
CA PRO A 429 -5.50 -1.82 -15.11
C PRO A 429 -5.61 -2.73 -13.89
N TYR A 430 -6.49 -2.36 -12.94
CA TYR A 430 -6.63 -3.06 -11.67
C TYR A 430 -6.91 -4.57 -11.85
N GLU A 431 -7.72 -4.95 -12.83
CA GLU A 431 -8.00 -6.36 -13.15
C GLU A 431 -6.75 -7.16 -13.54
N LYS A 432 -5.85 -6.54 -14.34
CA LYS A 432 -4.57 -7.14 -14.72
C LYS A 432 -3.67 -7.28 -13.50
N TRP A 433 -3.66 -6.28 -12.63
CA TRP A 433 -2.95 -6.33 -11.37
C TRP A 433 -3.43 -7.48 -10.49
N VAL A 434 -4.73 -7.59 -10.22
CA VAL A 434 -5.33 -8.64 -9.40
C VAL A 434 -5.00 -10.02 -9.98
N ARG A 435 -5.14 -10.20 -11.30
CA ARG A 435 -4.83 -11.47 -11.97
C ARG A 435 -3.38 -11.89 -11.79
N TRP A 436 -2.43 -10.94 -11.84
CA TRP A 436 -1.02 -11.23 -11.66
C TRP A 436 -0.67 -11.45 -10.18
N HIS A 437 -1.25 -10.65 -9.29
CA HIS A 437 -0.90 -10.63 -7.88
C HIS A 437 -1.56 -11.74 -7.06
N TRP A 438 -2.72 -12.26 -7.51
CA TRP A 438 -3.48 -13.28 -6.79
C TRP A 438 -2.68 -14.54 -6.39
N PRO A 439 -1.86 -15.16 -7.27
CA PRO A 439 -1.07 -16.32 -6.87
C PRO A 439 -0.04 -15.98 -5.78
N MET A 440 0.50 -14.76 -5.79
CA MET A 440 1.43 -14.28 -4.76
C MET A 440 0.70 -14.10 -3.42
N GLN A 441 -0.57 -13.68 -3.40
CA GLN A 441 -1.38 -13.62 -2.18
C GLN A 441 -1.55 -15.00 -1.53
N VAL A 442 -1.72 -16.04 -2.32
CA VAL A 442 -1.77 -17.42 -1.79
C VAL A 442 -0.44 -17.80 -1.13
N VAL A 443 0.68 -17.46 -1.76
CA VAL A 443 2.01 -17.69 -1.16
C VAL A 443 2.15 -16.91 0.15
N PHE A 444 1.75 -15.65 0.20
CA PHE A 444 1.79 -14.85 1.42
C PHE A 444 0.90 -15.42 2.53
N ALA A 445 -0.30 -15.90 2.19
CA ALA A 445 -1.18 -16.55 3.15
C ALA A 445 -0.54 -17.81 3.74
N VAL A 446 0.04 -18.67 2.89
CA VAL A 446 0.74 -19.89 3.35
C VAL A 446 1.94 -19.55 4.23
N LEU A 447 2.78 -18.59 3.82
CA LEU A 447 3.92 -18.15 4.62
C LEU A 447 3.48 -17.57 5.97
N SER A 448 2.40 -16.81 5.99
CA SER A 448 1.84 -16.24 7.23
C SER A 448 1.32 -17.32 8.17
N LEU A 449 0.58 -18.31 7.66
CA LEU A 449 0.10 -19.43 8.45
C LEU A 449 1.24 -20.27 9.03
N LEU A 450 2.29 -20.50 8.24
CA LEU A 450 3.50 -21.21 8.69
C LEU A 450 4.28 -20.38 9.74
N ALA A 451 4.43 -19.08 9.52
CA ALA A 451 5.12 -18.18 10.45
C ALA A 451 4.44 -18.07 11.82
N LEU A 452 3.17 -18.42 11.95
CA LEU A 452 2.43 -18.41 13.22
C LEU A 452 2.55 -19.72 14.00
N ILE A 453 3.06 -20.80 13.40
CA ILE A 453 3.14 -22.13 14.08
C ILE A 453 4.13 -22.08 15.22
N TRP A 454 5.39 -21.70 14.94
CA TRP A 454 6.43 -21.70 15.95
C TRP A 454 6.14 -20.74 17.12
N PRO A 455 5.73 -19.48 16.94
CA PRO A 455 5.37 -18.59 18.03
C PRO A 455 4.23 -19.13 18.92
N ALA A 456 3.23 -19.76 18.30
CA ALA A 456 2.07 -20.31 19.03
C ALA A 456 2.44 -21.55 19.85
N LEU A 457 3.45 -22.33 19.45
CA LEU A 457 3.92 -23.53 20.16
C LEU A 457 4.99 -23.22 21.20
N SER A 458 5.87 -22.25 20.93
CA SER A 458 7.05 -21.97 21.78
C SER A 458 6.77 -21.01 22.93
N GLY A 459 5.58 -20.40 22.99
CA GLY A 459 5.29 -19.34 23.95
C GLY A 459 6.13 -18.08 23.71
N TRP A 460 6.45 -17.77 22.46
CA TRP A 460 7.25 -16.62 22.07
C TRP A 460 6.67 -15.30 22.59
N SER A 461 7.48 -14.54 23.32
CA SER A 461 7.12 -13.30 24.01
C SER A 461 8.04 -12.14 23.62
#